data_aaf82452d008ded6872021aa8450b1a7
#
_entry.id   aaf82452d008ded6872021aa8450b1a7
#
_cell.length_a   1.000
_cell.length_b   1.000
_cell.length_c   1.000
_cell.angle_alpha   90.00
_cell.angle_beta   90.00
_cell.angle_gamma   90.00
#
_symmetry.space_group_name_H-M   'P 1'
#
loop_
_entity.id
_entity.type
_entity.pdbx_description
1 polymer ?
#
loop_
_entity_poly.entity_id
_entity_poly.type
_entity_poly.pdbx_seq_one_letter_code
_entity_poly.pdbx_strand_id
1 'polypeptide(L)'
;MDTSSRLSTFERWLIALPLAAGVVFGLFPLLAPEQFASLSGFPGNDPFIYRLAGAATFGYAVGLALGLRQGTWAAVKLMVIAVLTFNLASLYACGSEIIRTASIGGTKPVVYLILVTSVFFVAMTATLLYRHLQDAKLPPTIASWVVILIVIATILAATFGLAPLFFPQINQLVGYKVTDLFLYGQAGAATLGYAVMGIFELRSRNWQELRCPFVMAAIFNGVSFLVSLLTIVLGQSLLLPVLVAIASLAVTIATIIALRTNGGTSTTVLATPVVRS
;
A
#
# COMPACT_ATOMS: atom_id res chain seq x y z
N MET A 1 -2.38 7.57 29.49
CA MET A 1 -3.27 6.39 29.33
C MET A 1 -3.43 6.16 27.86
N ASP A 2 -3.16 4.94 27.41
CA ASP A 2 -3.28 4.55 25.99
C ASP A 2 -4.78 4.46 25.68
N THR A 3 -5.31 5.45 24.97
CA THR A 3 -6.76 5.56 24.67
C THR A 3 -7.16 4.77 23.43
N SER A 4 -6.20 4.08 22.79
CA SER A 4 -6.50 3.23 21.64
C SER A 4 -7.06 1.89 22.06
N SER A 5 -8.18 1.51 21.45
CA SER A 5 -8.82 0.21 21.69
C SER A 5 -7.89 -0.94 21.28
N ARG A 6 -7.85 -2.01 22.08
CA ARG A 6 -7.14 -3.24 21.73
C ARG A 6 -7.94 -4.05 20.72
N LEU A 7 -7.25 -4.64 19.76
CA LEU A 7 -7.86 -5.54 18.78
C LEU A 7 -8.36 -6.82 19.47
N SER A 8 -9.63 -7.15 19.25
CA SER A 8 -10.19 -8.44 19.63
C SER A 8 -9.59 -9.59 18.81
N THR A 9 -9.71 -10.83 19.26
CA THR A 9 -9.25 -12.01 18.51
C THR A 9 -9.88 -12.08 17.12
N PHE A 10 -11.16 -11.77 17.00
CA PHE A 10 -11.87 -11.75 15.71
C PHE A 10 -11.28 -10.72 14.76
N GLU A 11 -11.02 -9.49 15.21
CA GLU A 11 -10.41 -8.43 14.38
C GLU A 11 -8.99 -8.79 13.95
N ARG A 12 -8.21 -9.44 14.81
CA ARG A 12 -6.88 -9.95 14.44
C ARG A 12 -6.96 -10.97 13.32
N TRP A 13 -7.93 -11.88 13.32
CA TRP A 13 -8.14 -12.82 12.22
C TRP A 13 -8.55 -12.12 10.93
N LEU A 14 -9.47 -11.15 11.01
CA LEU A 14 -9.83 -10.36 9.84
C LEU A 14 -8.62 -9.63 9.22
N ILE A 15 -7.72 -9.09 10.03
CA ILE A 15 -6.51 -8.40 9.55
C ILE A 15 -5.44 -9.40 9.05
N ALA A 16 -5.39 -10.61 9.63
CA ALA A 16 -4.45 -11.64 9.20
C ALA A 16 -4.74 -12.16 7.78
N LEU A 17 -5.99 -12.14 7.32
CA LEU A 17 -6.35 -12.57 5.97
C LEU A 17 -5.72 -11.70 4.87
N PRO A 18 -5.89 -10.36 4.83
CA PRO A 18 -5.22 -9.53 3.84
C PRO A 18 -3.69 -9.50 4.03
N LEU A 19 -3.19 -9.72 5.25
CA LEU A 19 -1.77 -9.90 5.48
C LEU A 19 -1.27 -11.15 4.74
N ALA A 20 -1.91 -12.30 4.92
CA ALA A 20 -1.53 -13.55 4.25
C ALA A 20 -1.61 -13.42 2.72
N ALA A 21 -2.70 -12.83 2.21
CA ALA A 21 -2.84 -12.52 0.79
C ALA A 21 -1.72 -11.58 0.31
N GLY A 22 -1.39 -10.55 1.09
CA GLY A 22 -0.33 -9.58 0.80
C GLY A 22 1.06 -10.22 0.77
N VAL A 23 1.33 -11.23 1.58
CA VAL A 23 2.59 -12.01 1.49
C VAL A 23 2.66 -12.79 0.19
N VAL A 24 1.61 -13.53 -0.16
CA VAL A 24 1.59 -14.38 -1.36
C VAL A 24 1.61 -13.54 -2.63
N PHE A 25 0.64 -12.62 -2.77
CA PHE A 25 0.50 -11.75 -3.94
C PHE A 25 1.50 -10.58 -3.96
N GLY A 26 2.26 -10.39 -2.90
CA GLY A 26 3.39 -9.48 -2.85
C GLY A 26 4.69 -10.14 -3.28
N LEU A 27 5.12 -11.18 -2.56
CA LEU A 27 6.43 -11.82 -2.80
C LEU A 27 6.49 -12.58 -4.12
N PHE A 28 5.43 -13.29 -4.52
CA PHE A 28 5.50 -14.12 -5.71
C PHE A 28 5.70 -13.28 -6.99
N PRO A 29 4.88 -12.27 -7.32
CA PRO A 29 5.14 -11.43 -8.50
C PRO A 29 6.39 -10.57 -8.37
N LEU A 30 6.84 -10.26 -7.15
CA LEU A 30 8.10 -9.55 -6.93
C LEU A 30 9.32 -10.39 -7.32
N LEU A 31 9.36 -11.64 -6.89
CA LEU A 31 10.51 -12.52 -7.04
C LEU A 31 10.50 -13.30 -8.35
N ALA A 32 9.33 -13.72 -8.80
CA ALA A 32 9.15 -14.60 -9.96
C ALA A 32 7.95 -14.15 -10.82
N PRO A 33 8.01 -12.96 -11.49
CA PRO A 33 6.89 -12.36 -12.21
C PRO A 33 6.37 -13.24 -13.36
N GLU A 34 7.26 -13.87 -14.12
CA GLU A 34 6.89 -14.71 -15.26
C GLU A 34 6.17 -16.00 -14.81
N GLN A 35 6.69 -16.63 -13.76
CA GLN A 35 6.08 -17.81 -13.15
C GLN A 35 4.71 -17.46 -12.53
N PHE A 36 4.62 -16.30 -11.86
CA PHE A 36 3.36 -15.81 -11.32
C PHE A 36 2.32 -15.62 -12.44
N ALA A 37 2.67 -14.94 -13.53
CA ALA A 37 1.80 -14.73 -14.68
C ALA A 37 1.35 -16.05 -15.31
N SER A 38 2.29 -16.98 -15.51
CA SER A 38 2.04 -18.29 -16.12
C SER A 38 1.11 -19.17 -15.26
N LEU A 39 1.40 -19.30 -13.96
CA LEU A 39 0.65 -20.16 -13.05
C LEU A 39 -0.73 -19.61 -12.68
N SER A 40 -0.83 -18.30 -12.50
CA SER A 40 -2.11 -17.65 -12.15
C SER A 40 -3.00 -17.39 -13.36
N GLY A 41 -2.46 -17.41 -14.57
CA GLY A 41 -3.14 -16.92 -15.77
C GLY A 41 -3.43 -15.41 -15.72
N PHE A 42 -2.71 -14.67 -14.87
CA PHE A 42 -2.90 -13.23 -14.74
C PHE A 42 -2.64 -12.52 -16.07
N PRO A 43 -3.53 -11.60 -16.52
CA PRO A 43 -3.31 -10.85 -17.75
C PRO A 43 -2.13 -9.90 -17.60
N GLY A 44 -1.23 -9.91 -18.60
CA GLY A 44 -0.10 -9.01 -18.70
C GLY A 44 1.25 -9.72 -18.72
N ASN A 45 2.27 -9.03 -19.29
CA ASN A 45 3.60 -9.59 -19.51
C ASN A 45 4.75 -8.68 -19.04
N ASP A 46 4.45 -7.55 -18.40
CA ASP A 46 5.48 -6.60 -17.98
C ASP A 46 6.09 -6.98 -16.62
N PRO A 47 7.33 -7.55 -16.58
CA PRO A 47 7.96 -7.99 -15.34
C PRO A 47 8.23 -6.85 -14.35
N PHE A 48 8.49 -5.63 -14.86
CA PHE A 48 8.73 -4.46 -14.01
C PHE A 48 7.46 -4.09 -13.24
N ILE A 49 6.33 -4.03 -13.92
CA ILE A 49 5.05 -3.68 -13.29
C ILE A 49 4.58 -4.78 -12.32
N TYR A 50 4.80 -6.06 -12.65
CA TYR A 50 4.55 -7.16 -11.69
C TYR A 50 5.36 -6.98 -10.40
N ARG A 51 6.65 -6.65 -10.53
CA ARG A 51 7.52 -6.42 -9.37
C ARG A 51 7.09 -5.19 -8.57
N LEU A 52 6.69 -4.09 -9.24
CA LEU A 52 6.19 -2.90 -8.54
C LEU A 52 4.87 -3.18 -7.80
N ALA A 53 3.93 -3.85 -8.43
CA ALA A 53 2.68 -4.27 -7.80
C ALA A 53 2.96 -5.20 -6.61
N GLY A 54 3.90 -6.13 -6.79
CA GLY A 54 4.39 -7.01 -5.74
C GLY A 54 5.01 -6.24 -4.57
N ALA A 55 5.86 -5.26 -4.83
CA ALA A 55 6.47 -4.41 -3.82
C ALA A 55 5.42 -3.64 -3.01
N ALA A 56 4.42 -3.04 -3.68
CA ALA A 56 3.33 -2.33 -3.04
C ALA A 56 2.52 -3.27 -2.13
N THR A 57 2.13 -4.43 -2.66
CA THR A 57 1.34 -5.43 -1.93
C THR A 57 2.11 -6.04 -0.75
N PHE A 58 3.42 -6.27 -0.90
CA PHE A 58 4.29 -6.72 0.19
C PHE A 58 4.44 -5.66 1.28
N GLY A 59 4.51 -4.39 0.91
CA GLY A 59 4.47 -3.28 1.87
C GLY A 59 3.24 -3.33 2.78
N TYR A 60 2.04 -3.59 2.22
CA TYR A 60 0.82 -3.81 3.01
C TYR A 60 0.97 -4.95 4.01
N ALA A 61 1.50 -6.09 3.58
CA ALA A 61 1.71 -7.25 4.45
C ALA A 61 2.63 -6.91 5.64
N VAL A 62 3.76 -6.24 5.39
CA VAL A 62 4.70 -5.83 6.46
C VAL A 62 4.04 -4.84 7.41
N GLY A 63 3.32 -3.83 6.90
CA GLY A 63 2.60 -2.86 7.72
C GLY A 63 1.56 -3.53 8.62
N LEU A 64 0.71 -4.40 8.05
CA LEU A 64 -0.32 -5.14 8.79
C LEU A 64 0.29 -6.09 9.84
N ALA A 65 1.40 -6.77 9.52
CA ALA A 65 2.11 -7.63 10.47
C ALA A 65 2.60 -6.86 11.69
N LEU A 66 3.19 -5.69 11.48
CA LEU A 66 3.64 -4.81 12.56
C LEU A 66 2.47 -4.28 13.39
N GLY A 67 1.39 -3.85 12.74
CA GLY A 67 0.18 -3.40 13.42
C GLY A 67 -0.47 -4.50 14.27
N LEU A 68 -0.57 -5.73 13.75
CA LEU A 68 -1.04 -6.90 14.52
C LEU A 68 -0.15 -7.20 15.73
N ARG A 69 1.17 -7.04 15.57
CA ARG A 69 2.12 -7.21 16.69
C ARG A 69 1.90 -6.17 17.79
N GLN A 70 1.57 -4.93 17.44
CA GLN A 70 1.22 -3.90 18.42
C GLN A 70 -0.14 -4.15 19.07
N GLY A 71 -1.08 -4.75 18.35
CA GLY A 71 -2.36 -5.22 18.87
C GLY A 71 -3.36 -4.13 19.21
N THR A 72 -3.19 -2.90 18.69
CA THR A 72 -4.09 -1.76 18.90
C THR A 72 -4.72 -1.30 17.60
N TRP A 73 -5.94 -0.73 17.68
CA TRP A 73 -6.63 -0.18 16.50
C TRP A 73 -5.84 0.97 15.86
N ALA A 74 -5.27 1.87 16.66
CA ALA A 74 -4.44 2.97 16.16
C ALA A 74 -3.32 2.48 15.24
N ALA A 75 -2.70 1.34 15.56
CA ALA A 75 -1.60 0.79 14.78
C ALA A 75 -2.02 0.21 13.43
N VAL A 76 -3.30 -0.17 13.24
CA VAL A 76 -3.78 -0.82 12.00
C VAL A 76 -4.75 0.03 11.18
N LYS A 77 -5.41 1.01 11.78
CA LYS A 77 -6.48 1.80 11.18
C LYS A 77 -6.15 2.35 9.80
N LEU A 78 -5.01 3.02 9.65
CA LEU A 78 -4.61 3.64 8.38
C LEU A 78 -4.33 2.59 7.30
N MET A 79 -3.76 1.46 7.68
CA MET A 79 -3.53 0.35 6.74
C MET A 79 -4.83 -0.35 6.35
N VAL A 80 -5.81 -0.45 7.25
CA VAL A 80 -7.16 -0.96 6.92
C VAL A 80 -7.84 -0.05 5.90
N ILE A 81 -7.70 1.28 6.03
CA ILE A 81 -8.18 2.26 5.03
C ILE A 81 -7.48 2.05 3.69
N ALA A 82 -6.16 1.84 3.71
CA ALA A 82 -5.39 1.60 2.50
C ALA A 82 -5.81 0.30 1.79
N VAL A 83 -6.01 -0.80 2.55
CA VAL A 83 -6.51 -2.09 2.01
C VAL A 83 -7.93 -1.94 1.45
N LEU A 84 -8.82 -1.20 2.13
CA LEU A 84 -10.16 -0.91 1.60
C LEU A 84 -10.07 -0.19 0.26
N THR A 85 -9.27 0.86 0.17
CA THR A 85 -9.09 1.65 -1.05
C THR A 85 -8.51 0.82 -2.18
N PHE A 86 -7.45 0.05 -1.89
CA PHE A 86 -6.86 -0.88 -2.86
C PHE A 86 -7.92 -1.82 -3.45
N ASN A 87 -8.73 -2.46 -2.61
CA ASN A 87 -9.71 -3.42 -3.08
C ASN A 87 -10.88 -2.74 -3.83
N LEU A 88 -11.34 -1.55 -3.43
CA LEU A 88 -12.31 -0.78 -4.20
C LEU A 88 -11.78 -0.41 -5.60
N ALA A 89 -10.54 0.04 -5.70
CA ALA A 89 -9.89 0.34 -6.97
C ALA A 89 -9.66 -0.94 -7.80
N SER A 90 -9.35 -2.07 -7.16
CA SER A 90 -9.23 -3.38 -7.81
C SER A 90 -10.57 -3.86 -8.38
N LEU A 91 -11.70 -3.61 -7.71
CA LEU A 91 -13.05 -3.87 -8.27
C LEU A 91 -13.27 -3.10 -9.56
N TYR A 92 -12.88 -1.82 -9.60
CA TYR A 92 -12.95 -1.03 -10.82
C TYR A 92 -12.10 -1.61 -11.94
N ALA A 93 -10.84 -1.99 -11.66
CA ALA A 93 -9.94 -2.61 -12.64
C ALA A 93 -10.50 -3.95 -13.16
N CYS A 94 -11.06 -4.79 -12.27
CA CYS A 94 -11.72 -6.05 -12.67
C CYS A 94 -12.95 -5.80 -13.54
N GLY A 95 -13.83 -4.86 -13.18
CA GLY A 95 -15.02 -4.50 -13.96
C GLY A 95 -14.64 -3.99 -15.34
N SER A 96 -13.65 -3.11 -15.43
CA SER A 96 -13.13 -2.58 -16.70
C SER A 96 -12.57 -3.69 -17.59
N GLU A 97 -11.83 -4.66 -17.02
CA GLU A 97 -11.29 -5.80 -17.76
C GLU A 97 -12.39 -6.74 -18.26
N ILE A 98 -13.40 -7.02 -17.44
CA ILE A 98 -14.54 -7.85 -17.82
C ILE A 98 -15.29 -7.23 -19.01
N ILE A 99 -15.60 -5.92 -18.93
CA ILE A 99 -16.28 -5.20 -20.02
C ILE A 99 -15.42 -5.23 -21.29
N ARG A 100 -14.12 -4.97 -21.17
CA ARG A 100 -13.19 -4.95 -22.30
C ARG A 100 -13.07 -6.30 -22.99
N THR A 101 -13.04 -7.39 -22.22
CA THR A 101 -12.79 -8.74 -22.76
C THR A 101 -14.06 -9.48 -23.18
N ALA A 102 -15.24 -9.01 -22.80
CA ALA A 102 -16.53 -9.60 -23.14
C ALA A 102 -16.71 -9.77 -24.67
N SER A 103 -16.18 -8.83 -25.47
CA SER A 103 -16.31 -8.83 -26.94
C SER A 103 -15.19 -9.58 -27.69
N ILE A 104 -14.09 -9.99 -27.02
CA ILE A 104 -12.87 -10.50 -27.69
C ILE A 104 -12.43 -11.90 -27.23
N GLY A 105 -13.34 -12.70 -26.70
CA GLY A 105 -13.01 -14.10 -26.36
C GLY A 105 -13.10 -14.46 -24.88
N GLY A 106 -13.59 -13.54 -24.07
CA GLY A 106 -13.89 -13.80 -22.67
C GLY A 106 -12.77 -13.44 -21.68
N THR A 107 -13.20 -13.22 -20.45
CA THR A 107 -12.33 -12.81 -19.35
C THR A 107 -11.62 -14.02 -18.72
N LYS A 108 -10.34 -13.87 -18.40
CA LYS A 108 -9.58 -14.92 -17.71
C LYS A 108 -10.14 -15.21 -16.31
N PRO A 109 -10.19 -16.47 -15.86
CA PRO A 109 -10.79 -16.85 -14.56
C PRO A 109 -10.20 -16.12 -13.35
N VAL A 110 -8.90 -15.80 -13.39
CA VAL A 110 -8.22 -15.08 -12.30
C VAL A 110 -8.81 -13.69 -12.04
N VAL A 111 -9.34 -13.02 -13.08
CA VAL A 111 -10.00 -11.70 -12.92
C VAL A 111 -11.24 -11.82 -12.05
N TYR A 112 -12.06 -12.86 -12.25
CA TYR A 112 -13.22 -13.13 -11.40
C TYR A 112 -12.82 -13.54 -9.98
N LEU A 113 -11.73 -14.29 -9.81
CA LEU A 113 -11.20 -14.63 -8.50
C LEU A 113 -10.78 -13.37 -7.73
N ILE A 114 -10.07 -12.45 -8.40
CA ILE A 114 -9.67 -11.17 -7.81
C ILE A 114 -10.90 -10.32 -7.48
N LEU A 115 -11.90 -10.28 -8.37
CA LEU A 115 -13.16 -9.56 -8.14
C LEU A 115 -13.82 -10.04 -6.85
N VAL A 116 -14.05 -11.36 -6.71
CA VAL A 116 -14.71 -11.95 -5.53
C VAL A 116 -13.89 -11.71 -4.26
N THR A 117 -12.57 -11.88 -4.33
CA THR A 117 -11.67 -11.64 -3.20
C THR A 117 -11.68 -10.17 -2.79
N SER A 118 -11.72 -9.25 -3.77
CA SER A 118 -11.80 -7.80 -3.48
C SER A 118 -13.13 -7.41 -2.84
N VAL A 119 -14.27 -7.98 -3.28
CA VAL A 119 -15.57 -7.78 -2.61
C VAL A 119 -15.50 -8.23 -1.16
N PHE A 120 -14.92 -9.41 -0.91
CA PHE A 120 -14.76 -9.94 0.44
C PHE A 120 -13.89 -9.01 1.32
N PHE A 121 -12.74 -8.54 0.82
CA PHE A 121 -11.87 -7.63 1.58
C PHE A 121 -12.48 -6.25 1.78
N VAL A 122 -13.26 -5.73 0.83
CA VAL A 122 -14.05 -4.50 1.00
C VAL A 122 -15.04 -4.65 2.15
N ALA A 123 -15.86 -5.70 2.14
CA ALA A 123 -16.84 -5.95 3.20
C ALA A 123 -16.16 -6.10 4.58
N MET A 124 -15.07 -6.82 4.64
CA MET A 124 -14.29 -7.07 5.84
C MET A 124 -13.67 -5.78 6.40
N THR A 125 -12.98 -4.99 5.57
CA THR A 125 -12.35 -3.74 6.01
C THR A 125 -13.38 -2.66 6.35
N ALA A 126 -14.49 -2.59 5.63
CA ALA A 126 -15.61 -1.72 5.96
C ALA A 126 -16.21 -2.08 7.32
N THR A 127 -16.37 -3.37 7.63
CA THR A 127 -16.85 -3.84 8.93
C THR A 127 -15.89 -3.43 10.07
N LEU A 128 -14.58 -3.58 9.87
CA LEU A 128 -13.58 -3.13 10.84
C LEU A 128 -13.67 -1.62 11.10
N LEU A 129 -13.74 -0.82 10.03
CA LEU A 129 -13.86 0.63 10.14
C LEU A 129 -15.17 1.05 10.84
N TYR A 130 -16.29 0.40 10.51
CA TYR A 130 -17.59 0.65 11.14
C TYR A 130 -17.57 0.41 12.66
N ARG A 131 -16.93 -0.67 13.11
CA ARG A 131 -16.82 -1.00 14.54
C ARG A 131 -16.03 0.04 15.35
N HIS A 132 -15.13 0.77 14.70
CA HIS A 132 -14.26 1.77 15.33
C HIS A 132 -14.57 3.22 14.94
N LEU A 133 -15.77 3.48 14.38
CA LEU A 133 -16.18 4.85 13.99
C LEU A 133 -16.15 5.86 15.14
N GLN A 134 -16.41 5.40 16.36
CA GLN A 134 -16.53 6.24 17.56
C GLN A 134 -15.21 6.33 18.37
N ASP A 135 -14.14 5.67 17.91
CA ASP A 135 -12.86 5.72 18.61
C ASP A 135 -12.32 7.14 18.64
N ALA A 136 -11.83 7.54 19.81
CA ALA A 136 -11.33 8.88 20.04
C ALA A 136 -10.15 9.20 19.11
N LYS A 137 -10.12 10.43 18.58
CA LYS A 137 -8.99 10.91 17.80
C LYS A 137 -7.80 11.19 18.73
N LEU A 138 -6.64 10.69 18.35
CA LEU A 138 -5.40 10.96 19.05
C LEU A 138 -4.89 12.39 18.72
N PRO A 139 -4.27 13.09 19.69
CA PRO A 139 -3.71 14.42 19.45
C PRO A 139 -2.52 14.37 18.47
N PRO A 140 -2.29 15.43 17.68
CA PRO A 140 -1.13 15.53 16.80
C PRO A 140 0.19 15.47 17.57
N THR A 141 1.16 14.69 17.08
CA THR A 141 2.48 14.52 17.72
C THR A 141 3.65 14.65 16.75
N ILE A 142 3.38 14.87 15.43
CA ILE A 142 4.43 14.94 14.42
C ILE A 142 4.88 16.36 14.11
N ALA A 143 6.15 16.50 13.73
CA ALA A 143 6.74 17.77 13.31
C ALA A 143 6.26 18.19 11.90
N SER A 144 6.31 19.50 11.61
CA SER A 144 5.82 20.07 10.34
C SER A 144 6.51 19.48 9.10
N TRP A 145 7.81 19.17 9.17
CA TRP A 145 8.53 18.58 8.05
C TRP A 145 8.01 17.18 7.68
N VAL A 146 7.53 16.40 8.67
CA VAL A 146 6.89 15.09 8.44
C VAL A 146 5.56 15.28 7.70
N VAL A 147 4.82 16.35 8.02
CA VAL A 147 3.59 16.71 7.28
C VAL A 147 3.91 16.99 5.81
N ILE A 148 4.97 17.75 5.53
CA ILE A 148 5.42 18.03 4.14
C ILE A 148 5.79 16.74 3.43
N LEU A 149 6.52 15.83 4.09
CA LEU A 149 6.86 14.52 3.53
C LEU A 149 5.61 13.73 3.17
N ILE A 150 4.60 13.67 4.06
CA ILE A 150 3.34 12.96 3.78
C ILE A 150 2.63 13.58 2.57
N VAL A 151 2.58 14.92 2.46
CA VAL A 151 1.97 15.60 1.30
C VAL A 151 2.66 15.18 0.00
N ILE A 152 3.98 15.24 -0.05
CA ILE A 152 4.76 14.86 -1.25
C ILE A 152 4.53 13.38 -1.59
N ALA A 153 4.64 12.48 -0.61
CA ALA A 153 4.43 11.06 -0.82
C ALA A 153 3.00 10.75 -1.28
N THR A 154 1.99 11.46 -0.73
CA THR A 154 0.59 11.35 -1.13
C THR A 154 0.38 11.76 -2.58
N ILE A 155 0.96 12.88 -3.02
CA ILE A 155 0.85 13.35 -4.41
C ILE A 155 1.51 12.36 -5.36
N LEU A 156 2.71 11.88 -5.03
CA LEU A 156 3.40 10.87 -5.84
C LEU A 156 2.57 9.58 -5.92
N ALA A 157 2.10 9.06 -4.80
CA ALA A 157 1.26 7.86 -4.77
C ALA A 157 -0.05 8.06 -5.54
N ALA A 158 -0.69 9.24 -5.47
CA ALA A 158 -1.88 9.55 -6.24
C ALA A 158 -1.58 9.55 -7.75
N THR A 159 -0.48 10.16 -8.17
CA THR A 159 -0.07 10.20 -9.58
C THR A 159 0.19 8.79 -10.12
N PHE A 160 1.02 7.99 -9.42
CA PHE A 160 1.32 6.61 -9.81
C PHE A 160 0.16 5.64 -9.57
N GLY A 161 -0.87 6.03 -8.84
CA GLY A 161 -2.09 5.25 -8.64
C GLY A 161 -3.16 5.56 -9.68
N LEU A 162 -3.51 6.84 -9.82
CA LEU A 162 -4.60 7.28 -10.71
C LEU A 162 -4.25 7.14 -12.19
N ALA A 163 -3.01 7.48 -12.59
CA ALA A 163 -2.61 7.44 -13.99
C ALA A 163 -2.76 6.03 -14.60
N PRO A 164 -2.17 4.96 -14.05
CA PRO A 164 -2.31 3.63 -14.62
C PRO A 164 -3.72 3.03 -14.46
N LEU A 165 -4.49 3.48 -13.46
CA LEU A 165 -5.84 2.96 -13.22
C LEU A 165 -6.87 3.56 -14.18
N PHE A 166 -6.84 4.88 -14.40
CA PHE A 166 -7.85 5.60 -15.18
C PHE A 166 -7.34 6.09 -16.54
N PHE A 167 -6.04 6.29 -16.68
CA PHE A 167 -5.41 6.86 -17.87
C PHE A 167 -4.21 6.02 -18.33
N PRO A 168 -4.39 4.70 -18.61
CA PRO A 168 -3.27 3.81 -18.93
C PRO A 168 -2.48 4.26 -20.19
N GLN A 169 -3.08 5.11 -21.05
CA GLN A 169 -2.40 5.71 -22.20
C GLN A 169 -1.21 6.61 -21.82
N ILE A 170 -1.21 7.17 -20.59
CA ILE A 170 -0.09 7.97 -20.08
C ILE A 170 1.18 7.12 -19.98
N ASN A 171 1.04 5.82 -19.72
CA ASN A 171 2.18 4.91 -19.68
C ASN A 171 2.90 4.77 -21.03
N GLN A 172 2.20 5.02 -22.15
CA GLN A 172 2.81 5.05 -23.48
C GLN A 172 3.78 6.25 -23.62
N LEU A 173 3.46 7.39 -22.99
CA LEU A 173 4.33 8.59 -23.03
C LEU A 173 5.68 8.34 -22.34
N VAL A 174 5.74 7.38 -21.42
CA VAL A 174 6.97 6.97 -20.74
C VAL A 174 7.56 5.66 -21.31
N GLY A 175 7.11 5.24 -22.50
CA GLY A 175 7.71 4.14 -23.28
C GLY A 175 7.13 2.75 -23.02
N TYR A 176 6.04 2.62 -22.24
CA TYR A 176 5.42 1.31 -22.01
C TYR A 176 4.36 0.95 -23.05
N LYS A 177 4.31 -0.33 -23.42
CA LYS A 177 3.28 -0.88 -24.31
C LYS A 177 2.00 -1.11 -23.52
N VAL A 178 0.87 -0.61 -24.00
CA VAL A 178 -0.46 -0.79 -23.38
C VAL A 178 -1.07 -2.15 -23.73
N THR A 179 -0.30 -3.21 -23.67
CA THR A 179 -0.83 -4.57 -23.85
C THR A 179 -1.47 -5.12 -22.58
N ASP A 180 -1.16 -4.51 -21.42
CA ASP A 180 -1.39 -5.09 -20.11
C ASP A 180 -2.24 -4.19 -19.21
N LEU A 181 -3.35 -3.67 -19.75
CA LEU A 181 -4.25 -2.72 -19.07
C LEU A 181 -4.69 -3.20 -17.69
N PHE A 182 -5.01 -4.47 -17.54
CA PHE A 182 -5.42 -5.03 -16.25
C PHE A 182 -4.28 -5.01 -15.23
N LEU A 183 -3.07 -5.39 -15.64
CA LEU A 183 -1.88 -5.36 -14.79
C LEU A 183 -1.58 -3.94 -14.31
N TYR A 184 -1.62 -2.96 -15.22
CA TYR A 184 -1.45 -1.54 -14.87
C TYR A 184 -2.56 -1.06 -13.94
N GLY A 185 -3.80 -1.45 -14.18
CA GLY A 185 -4.94 -1.14 -13.31
C GLY A 185 -4.75 -1.68 -11.89
N GLN A 186 -4.30 -2.92 -11.74
CA GLN A 186 -4.04 -3.53 -10.43
C GLN A 186 -2.85 -2.89 -9.70
N ALA A 187 -1.76 -2.56 -10.42
CA ALA A 187 -0.62 -1.83 -9.86
C ALA A 187 -1.04 -0.42 -9.39
N GLY A 188 -1.85 0.27 -10.21
CA GLY A 188 -2.43 1.57 -9.86
C GLY A 188 -3.35 1.49 -8.65
N ALA A 189 -4.21 0.46 -8.57
CA ALA A 189 -5.08 0.23 -7.43
C ALA A 189 -4.30 0.05 -6.12
N ALA A 190 -3.22 -0.77 -6.15
CA ALA A 190 -2.36 -0.95 -4.99
C ALA A 190 -1.70 0.37 -4.55
N THR A 191 -1.21 1.17 -5.49
CA THR A 191 -0.57 2.46 -5.19
C THR A 191 -1.57 3.51 -4.71
N LEU A 192 -2.81 3.50 -5.24
CA LEU A 192 -3.87 4.42 -4.81
C LEU A 192 -4.24 4.24 -3.33
N GLY A 193 -4.14 3.03 -2.80
CA GLY A 193 -4.32 2.78 -1.37
C GLY A 193 -3.34 3.57 -0.50
N TYR A 194 -2.06 3.69 -0.92
CA TYR A 194 -1.07 4.54 -0.24
C TYR A 194 -1.45 6.02 -0.32
N ALA A 195 -1.98 6.49 -1.45
CA ALA A 195 -2.40 7.88 -1.59
C ALA A 195 -3.55 8.24 -0.64
N VAL A 196 -4.59 7.41 -0.58
CA VAL A 196 -5.72 7.65 0.33
C VAL A 196 -5.27 7.50 1.79
N MET A 197 -4.41 6.53 2.11
CA MET A 197 -3.80 6.43 3.43
C MET A 197 -3.10 7.74 3.82
N GLY A 198 -2.29 8.32 2.93
CA GLY A 198 -1.60 9.58 3.16
C GLY A 198 -2.56 10.76 3.46
N ILE A 199 -3.72 10.82 2.81
CA ILE A 199 -4.77 11.81 3.14
C ILE A 199 -5.24 11.66 4.60
N PHE A 200 -5.42 10.41 5.06
CA PHE A 200 -5.83 10.14 6.43
C PHE A 200 -4.68 10.34 7.44
N GLU A 201 -3.43 10.11 7.05
CA GLU A 201 -2.23 10.47 7.82
C GLU A 201 -2.18 11.98 8.11
N LEU A 202 -2.46 12.82 7.09
CA LEU A 202 -2.55 14.28 7.22
C LEU A 202 -3.67 14.74 8.17
N ARG A 203 -4.73 13.93 8.32
CA ARG A 203 -5.82 14.20 9.28
C ARG A 203 -5.49 13.73 10.68
N SER A 204 -4.79 12.62 10.82
CA SER A 204 -4.41 12.05 12.11
C SER A 204 -3.27 12.82 12.75
N ARG A 205 -2.15 12.97 12.05
CA ARG A 205 -0.89 13.59 12.51
C ARG A 205 -0.36 13.02 13.82
N ASN A 206 -0.76 11.79 14.19
CA ASN A 206 -0.32 11.13 15.41
C ASN A 206 0.67 10.01 15.10
N TRP A 207 1.83 10.01 15.76
CA TRP A 207 2.90 9.06 15.50
C TRP A 207 2.54 7.59 15.79
N GLN A 208 1.67 7.33 16.75
CA GLN A 208 1.22 5.95 17.02
C GLN A 208 0.42 5.37 15.85
N GLU A 209 -0.38 6.20 15.16
CA GLU A 209 -1.10 5.79 13.95
C GLU A 209 -0.18 5.74 12.72
N LEU A 210 0.85 6.61 12.64
CA LEU A 210 1.70 6.75 11.45
C LEU A 210 2.87 5.78 11.39
N ARG A 211 3.34 5.25 12.52
CA ARG A 211 4.56 4.42 12.57
C ARG A 211 4.50 3.21 11.64
N CYS A 212 3.41 2.43 11.64
CA CYS A 212 3.26 1.27 10.77
C CYS A 212 3.12 1.64 9.29
N PRO A 213 2.29 2.64 8.89
CA PRO A 213 2.28 3.23 7.56
C PRO A 213 3.65 3.67 7.05
N PHE A 214 4.46 4.33 7.89
CA PHE A 214 5.81 4.75 7.50
C PHE A 214 6.74 3.57 7.22
N VAL A 215 6.68 2.49 8.01
CA VAL A 215 7.43 1.27 7.70
C VAL A 215 6.94 0.63 6.40
N MET A 216 5.62 0.56 6.20
CA MET A 216 4.99 0.09 4.97
C MET A 216 5.48 0.90 3.76
N ALA A 217 5.50 2.23 3.85
CA ALA A 217 5.99 3.11 2.79
C ALA A 217 7.50 2.94 2.55
N ALA A 218 8.31 2.79 3.59
CA ALA A 218 9.75 2.55 3.47
C ALA A 218 10.06 1.22 2.76
N ILE A 219 9.32 0.15 3.08
CA ILE A 219 9.46 -1.15 2.40
C ILE A 219 9.04 -1.06 0.94
N PHE A 220 7.84 -0.51 0.66
CA PHE A 220 7.36 -0.34 -0.71
C PHE A 220 8.36 0.45 -1.57
N ASN A 221 8.76 1.63 -1.12
CA ASN A 221 9.64 2.48 -1.90
C ASN A 221 11.06 1.91 -1.97
N GLY A 222 11.59 1.34 -0.89
CA GLY A 222 12.92 0.70 -0.89
C GLY A 222 13.01 -0.46 -1.89
N VAL A 223 11.99 -1.32 -1.90
CA VAL A 223 11.92 -2.45 -2.85
C VAL A 223 11.69 -1.93 -4.27
N SER A 224 10.81 -0.92 -4.48
CA SER A 224 10.58 -0.30 -5.79
C SER A 224 11.87 0.32 -6.37
N PHE A 225 12.69 0.96 -5.52
CA PHE A 225 14.00 1.46 -5.93
C PHE A 225 14.90 0.34 -6.43
N LEU A 226 15.04 -0.78 -5.69
CA LEU A 226 15.86 -1.92 -6.08
C LEU A 226 15.37 -2.57 -7.38
N VAL A 227 14.04 -2.73 -7.53
CA VAL A 227 13.41 -3.25 -8.76
C VAL A 227 13.69 -2.35 -9.95
N SER A 228 13.62 -1.03 -9.75
CA SER A 228 13.93 -0.06 -10.81
C SER A 228 15.39 -0.11 -11.24
N LEU A 229 16.33 -0.20 -10.27
CA LEU A 229 17.74 -0.39 -10.58
C LEU A 229 18.00 -1.67 -11.35
N LEU A 230 17.40 -2.79 -10.92
CA LEU A 230 17.51 -4.06 -11.64
C LEU A 230 17.04 -3.92 -13.10
N THR A 231 15.90 -3.27 -13.32
CA THR A 231 15.34 -3.06 -14.66
C THR A 231 16.25 -2.21 -15.54
N ILE A 232 16.84 -1.15 -14.98
CA ILE A 232 17.80 -0.28 -15.69
C ILE A 232 19.08 -1.06 -16.05
N VAL A 233 19.64 -1.81 -15.09
CA VAL A 233 20.88 -2.60 -15.29
C VAL A 233 20.69 -3.69 -16.34
N LEU A 234 19.50 -4.30 -16.42
CA LEU A 234 19.16 -5.30 -17.44
C LEU A 234 18.96 -4.68 -18.86
N GLY A 235 19.22 -3.39 -19.02
CA GLY A 235 19.14 -2.71 -20.32
C GLY A 235 17.72 -2.43 -20.80
N GLN A 236 16.73 -2.59 -19.94
CA GLN A 236 15.34 -2.21 -20.20
C GLN A 236 15.18 -0.71 -19.86
N SER A 237 15.98 0.14 -20.52
CA SER A 237 16.06 1.59 -20.22
C SER A 237 14.81 2.32 -20.70
N LEU A 238 13.80 2.31 -19.87
CA LEU A 238 12.60 3.12 -20.07
C LEU A 238 12.58 4.26 -19.06
N LEU A 239 11.98 5.37 -19.44
CA LEU A 239 11.89 6.55 -18.58
C LEU A 239 11.21 6.26 -17.23
N LEU A 240 10.20 5.40 -17.22
CA LEU A 240 9.44 5.09 -16.01
C LEU A 240 10.30 4.43 -14.89
N PRO A 241 11.15 3.40 -15.12
CA PRO A 241 12.06 2.90 -14.09
C PRO A 241 12.96 3.96 -13.49
N VAL A 242 13.46 4.90 -14.30
CA VAL A 242 14.29 6.00 -13.81
C VAL A 242 13.50 6.95 -12.90
N LEU A 243 12.29 7.34 -13.32
CA LEU A 243 11.40 8.18 -12.52
C LEU A 243 11.02 7.50 -11.18
N VAL A 244 10.68 6.22 -11.25
CA VAL A 244 10.36 5.43 -10.05
C VAL A 244 11.58 5.30 -9.14
N ALA A 245 12.78 5.05 -9.68
CA ALA A 245 14.01 4.96 -8.88
C ALA A 245 14.26 6.24 -8.08
N ILE A 246 14.20 7.41 -8.75
CA ILE A 246 14.44 8.71 -8.10
C ILE A 246 13.39 8.99 -7.02
N ALA A 247 12.10 8.84 -7.35
CA ALA A 247 11.02 9.09 -6.41
C ALA A 247 11.07 8.14 -5.20
N SER A 248 11.27 6.85 -5.46
CA SER A 248 11.31 5.81 -4.41
C SER A 248 12.52 5.96 -3.50
N LEU A 249 13.69 6.30 -4.02
CA LEU A 249 14.88 6.55 -3.19
C LEU A 249 14.65 7.74 -2.25
N ALA A 250 14.14 8.86 -2.79
CA ALA A 250 13.86 10.06 -2.00
C ALA A 250 12.86 9.78 -0.86
N VAL A 251 11.74 9.11 -1.18
CA VAL A 251 10.72 8.75 -0.18
C VAL A 251 11.29 7.75 0.85
N THR A 252 12.09 6.76 0.42
CA THR A 252 12.72 5.79 1.33
C THR A 252 13.62 6.48 2.35
N ILE A 253 14.53 7.34 1.89
CA ILE A 253 15.44 8.08 2.78
C ILE A 253 14.65 8.94 3.77
N ALA A 254 13.68 9.71 3.28
CA ALA A 254 12.88 10.59 4.11
C ALA A 254 12.03 9.82 5.15
N THR A 255 11.44 8.69 4.77
CA THR A 255 10.68 7.84 5.72
C THR A 255 11.58 7.20 6.77
N ILE A 256 12.79 6.75 6.42
CA ILE A 256 13.76 6.22 7.38
C ILE A 256 14.20 7.29 8.39
N ILE A 257 14.45 8.52 7.91
CA ILE A 257 14.77 9.64 8.81
C ILE A 257 13.60 9.91 9.77
N ALA A 258 12.36 9.95 9.27
CA ALA A 258 11.18 10.14 10.09
C ALA A 258 11.00 9.04 11.14
N LEU A 259 11.24 7.79 10.78
CA LEU A 259 11.18 6.65 11.70
C LEU A 259 12.23 6.75 12.81
N ARG A 260 13.43 7.22 12.50
CA ARG A 260 14.52 7.39 13.48
C ARG A 260 14.27 8.57 14.42
N THR A 261 13.85 9.71 13.89
CA THR A 261 13.66 10.94 14.67
C THR A 261 12.45 10.89 15.60
N ASN A 262 11.37 10.23 15.19
CA ASN A 262 10.15 10.14 16.00
C ASN A 262 10.08 8.85 16.86
N GLY A 263 10.92 7.85 16.58
CA GLY A 263 10.98 6.60 17.36
C GLY A 263 11.56 6.75 18.77
N GLY A 264 12.37 7.78 19.03
CA GLY A 264 13.03 8.02 20.31
C GLY A 264 12.19 8.75 21.38
N THR A 265 11.10 9.40 20.98
CA THR A 265 10.30 10.24 21.88
C THR A 265 9.33 9.48 22.79
N SER A 266 9.14 8.18 22.56
CA SER A 266 8.20 7.36 23.35
C SER A 266 8.73 6.91 24.74
N THR A 267 10.01 7.14 25.05
CA THR A 267 10.63 6.58 26.27
C THR A 267 10.78 7.58 27.43
N THR A 268 10.47 8.85 27.23
CA THR A 268 10.84 9.89 28.22
C THR A 268 9.68 10.42 29.09
N VAL A 269 8.47 9.86 29.00
CA VAL A 269 7.30 10.35 29.79
C VAL A 269 7.03 9.51 31.06
N LEU A 270 7.93 8.62 31.46
CA LEU A 270 7.76 7.83 32.67
C LEU A 270 8.85 8.12 33.71
N ALA A 271 8.96 9.36 34.21
CA ALA A 271 9.61 9.63 35.49
C ALA A 271 9.28 11.03 36.00
N THR A 272 8.02 11.28 36.33
CA THR A 272 7.73 12.35 37.32
C THR A 272 7.64 11.66 38.67
N PRO A 273 8.55 11.91 39.63
CA PRO A 273 8.42 11.38 40.98
C PRO A 273 7.20 12.04 41.65
N VAL A 274 6.24 11.20 42.07
CA VAL A 274 5.18 11.63 42.94
C VAL A 274 5.83 12.07 44.26
N VAL A 275 5.98 13.35 44.48
CA VAL A 275 6.29 13.91 45.79
C VAL A 275 5.05 13.68 46.66
N ARG A 276 5.14 12.71 47.56
CA ARG A 276 4.19 12.51 48.64
C ARG A 276 4.50 13.58 49.70
N SER A 277 3.60 14.54 49.88
CA SER A 277 3.48 15.39 51.07
C SER A 277 2.58 14.74 52.08
#